data_cf45d230ad4f525b828524d5b9e89dcf
#
_entry.id   cf45d230ad4f525b828524d5b9e89dcf
#
_cell.length_a   1.000
_cell.length_b   1.000
_cell.length_c   1.000
_cell.angle_alpha   90.00
_cell.angle_beta   90.00
_cell.angle_gamma   90.00
#
_symmetry.space_group_name_H-M   'P 1'
#
loop_
_entity.id
_entity.type
_entity.pdbx_description
1 polymer ?
#
loop_
_entity_poly.entity_id
_entity_poly.type
_entity_poly.pdbx_seq_one_letter_code
_entity_poly.pdbx_strand_id
1 'polypeptide(L)'
;MRLLAGALLLVCSVAAGAQALKPWSGGATPALELTGLDGAVHRLADYRGKTVLVNFWATWCEPCRAEMPSIERLRAAMEGRPFAVLAVNVGESDRVARDFAEKLPVTFTVLLDRDGGTTRAWRARVLPASYVIDPDGVIRYSYYGDLDWSSDAVRARIESLMRKAPQRAAR
;
A
#
# COMPACT_ATOMS: atom_id res chain seq x y z
N MET A 1 -30.67 30.55 50.18
CA MET A 1 -30.53 29.17 49.64
C MET A 1 -30.34 29.31 48.13
N ARG A 2 -29.09 29.32 47.64
CA ARG A 2 -28.75 29.46 46.20
C ARG A 2 -28.42 28.09 45.65
N LEU A 3 -29.27 27.57 44.76
CA LEU A 3 -29.05 26.34 44.02
C LEU A 3 -28.17 26.65 42.80
N LEU A 4 -26.93 26.15 42.81
CA LEU A 4 -26.05 26.14 41.67
C LEU A 4 -26.40 24.93 40.81
N ALA A 5 -27.04 25.13 39.67
CA ALA A 5 -27.25 24.11 38.64
C ALA A 5 -25.94 23.97 37.81
N GLY A 6 -25.20 22.89 38.09
CA GLY A 6 -24.03 22.56 37.28
C GLY A 6 -24.46 21.95 35.93
N ALA A 7 -24.24 22.68 34.84
CA ALA A 7 -24.43 22.13 33.50
C ALA A 7 -23.24 21.16 33.15
N LEU A 8 -23.52 19.87 33.09
CA LEU A 8 -22.58 18.86 32.63
C LEU A 8 -22.52 18.90 31.09
N LEU A 9 -21.47 19.53 30.52
CA LEU A 9 -21.19 19.50 29.09
C LEU A 9 -20.72 18.10 28.70
N LEU A 10 -21.59 17.32 28.05
CA LEU A 10 -21.25 16.06 27.43
C LEU A 10 -20.42 16.36 26.17
N VAL A 11 -19.09 16.25 26.25
CA VAL A 11 -18.21 16.31 25.09
C VAL A 11 -18.37 15.00 24.32
N CYS A 12 -19.20 15.03 23.27
CA CYS A 12 -19.35 13.93 22.33
C CYS A 12 -18.10 13.90 21.45
N SER A 13 -17.10 13.09 21.82
CA SER A 13 -15.94 12.80 20.97
C SER A 13 -16.42 12.02 19.75
N VAL A 14 -16.58 12.73 18.62
CA VAL A 14 -16.77 12.09 17.33
C VAL A 14 -15.43 11.41 17.00
N ALA A 15 -15.33 10.11 17.26
CA ALA A 15 -14.26 9.29 16.73
C ALA A 15 -14.42 9.30 15.21
N ALA A 16 -13.65 10.17 14.51
CA ALA A 16 -13.48 10.06 13.08
C ALA A 16 -12.99 8.64 12.81
N GLY A 17 -13.83 7.83 12.16
CA GLY A 17 -13.49 6.45 11.80
C GLY A 17 -12.23 6.48 10.94
N ALA A 18 -11.07 6.27 11.56
CA ALA A 18 -9.81 6.23 10.86
C ALA A 18 -9.91 5.13 9.78
N GLN A 19 -9.71 5.50 8.53
CA GLN A 19 -9.59 4.56 7.43
C GLN A 19 -8.47 3.56 7.77
N ALA A 20 -8.83 2.31 8.02
CA ALA A 20 -7.91 1.30 8.53
C ALA A 20 -7.71 0.18 7.52
N LEU A 21 -6.48 -0.30 7.43
CA LEU A 21 -6.15 -1.50 6.68
C LEU A 21 -7.00 -2.68 7.17
N LYS A 22 -7.68 -3.36 6.25
CA LYS A 22 -8.54 -4.52 6.56
C LYS A 22 -7.69 -5.80 6.55
N PRO A 23 -7.82 -6.69 7.55
CA PRO A 23 -7.19 -7.99 7.50
C PRO A 23 -7.59 -8.73 6.22
N TRP A 24 -6.61 -9.37 5.57
CA TRP A 24 -6.85 -10.13 4.35
C TRP A 24 -7.53 -11.47 4.64
N SER A 25 -8.58 -11.78 3.89
CA SER A 25 -9.32 -13.05 3.97
C SER A 25 -9.50 -13.73 2.60
N GLY A 26 -8.81 -13.21 1.58
CA GLY A 26 -9.01 -13.63 0.18
C GLY A 26 -8.22 -14.88 -0.26
N GLY A 27 -7.58 -15.59 0.67
CA GLY A 27 -6.81 -16.81 0.37
C GLY A 27 -5.31 -16.56 0.17
N ALA A 28 -4.65 -17.48 -0.54
CA ALA A 28 -3.22 -17.43 -0.80
C ALA A 28 -2.82 -16.18 -1.60
N THR A 29 -1.60 -15.67 -1.36
CA THR A 29 -1.02 -14.58 -2.14
C THR A 29 -0.80 -15.03 -3.58
N PRO A 30 -1.42 -14.39 -4.59
CA PRO A 30 -1.17 -14.72 -5.98
C PRO A 30 0.27 -14.39 -6.39
N ALA A 31 0.77 -15.05 -7.44
CA ALA A 31 2.04 -14.66 -8.03
C ALA A 31 1.99 -13.24 -8.59
N LEU A 32 3.13 -12.54 -8.52
CA LEU A 32 3.36 -11.29 -9.22
C LEU A 32 4.72 -11.40 -9.89
N GLU A 33 4.72 -11.27 -11.20
CA GLU A 33 5.91 -11.20 -12.04
C GLU A 33 5.63 -10.25 -13.19
N LEU A 34 6.23 -9.08 -13.17
CA LEU A 34 5.98 -8.01 -14.13
C LEU A 34 7.28 -7.27 -14.48
N THR A 35 7.34 -6.71 -15.68
CA THR A 35 8.41 -5.81 -16.07
C THR A 35 8.16 -4.41 -15.50
N GLY A 36 9.18 -3.81 -14.90
CA GLY A 36 9.16 -2.44 -14.41
C GLY A 36 9.47 -1.40 -15.49
N LEU A 37 9.22 -0.12 -15.19
CA LEU A 37 9.66 0.99 -16.03
C LEU A 37 11.20 1.11 -16.14
N ASP A 38 11.93 0.50 -15.20
CA ASP A 38 13.38 0.33 -15.22
C ASP A 38 13.86 -0.74 -16.21
N GLY A 39 12.94 -1.47 -16.86
CA GLY A 39 13.20 -2.56 -17.79
C GLY A 39 13.53 -3.90 -17.14
N ALA A 40 13.62 -3.97 -15.80
CA ALA A 40 13.86 -5.21 -15.08
C ALA A 40 12.56 -6.01 -14.85
N VAL A 41 12.69 -7.32 -14.72
CA VAL A 41 11.59 -8.18 -14.28
C VAL A 41 11.61 -8.25 -12.74
N HIS A 42 10.50 -7.89 -12.13
CA HIS A 42 10.29 -7.94 -10.70
C HIS A 42 9.34 -9.08 -10.33
N ARG A 43 9.77 -9.94 -9.42
CA ARG A 43 8.97 -11.03 -8.86
C ARG A 43 8.72 -10.76 -7.39
N LEU A 44 7.49 -10.93 -6.92
CA LEU A 44 7.22 -10.77 -5.48
C LEU A 44 8.12 -11.68 -4.63
N ALA A 45 8.50 -12.85 -5.17
CA ALA A 45 9.41 -13.78 -4.50
C ALA A 45 10.80 -13.18 -4.18
N ASP A 46 11.27 -12.22 -4.99
CA ASP A 46 12.57 -11.56 -4.82
C ASP A 46 12.57 -10.55 -3.65
N TYR A 47 11.38 -10.24 -3.13
CA TYR A 47 11.17 -9.34 -2.01
C TYR A 47 11.00 -10.05 -0.66
N ARG A 48 11.31 -11.36 -0.60
CA ARG A 48 11.30 -12.10 0.67
C ARG A 48 12.21 -11.44 1.71
N GLY A 49 11.75 -11.41 2.96
CA GLY A 49 12.43 -10.70 4.05
C GLY A 49 12.06 -9.21 4.14
N LYS A 50 11.30 -8.68 3.18
CA LYS A 50 10.77 -7.31 3.22
C LYS A 50 9.26 -7.32 3.41
N THR A 51 8.74 -6.32 4.09
CA THR A 51 7.30 -5.98 3.99
C THR A 51 7.08 -5.23 2.68
N VAL A 52 6.08 -5.62 1.89
CA VAL A 52 5.83 -5.05 0.56
C VAL A 52 4.44 -4.43 0.52
N LEU A 53 4.36 -3.19 0.05
CA LEU A 53 3.11 -2.58 -0.39
C LEU A 53 2.96 -2.78 -1.89
N VAL A 54 1.97 -3.55 -2.32
CA VAL A 54 1.56 -3.64 -3.73
C VAL A 54 0.34 -2.77 -3.92
N ASN A 55 0.42 -1.78 -4.83
CA ASN A 55 -0.64 -0.82 -5.12
C ASN A 55 -0.99 -0.88 -6.60
N PHE A 56 -2.24 -1.20 -6.94
CA PHE A 56 -2.78 -1.22 -8.30
C PHE A 56 -3.38 0.14 -8.62
N TRP A 57 -2.96 0.75 -9.74
CA TRP A 57 -3.31 2.11 -10.12
C TRP A 57 -3.35 2.32 -11.64
N ALA A 58 -3.93 3.44 -12.08
CA ALA A 58 -3.87 3.87 -13.47
C ALA A 58 -3.80 5.41 -13.55
N THR A 59 -3.32 5.94 -14.69
CA THR A 59 -3.15 7.38 -14.87
C THR A 59 -4.47 8.14 -14.89
N TRP A 60 -5.54 7.51 -15.35
CA TRP A 60 -6.91 8.07 -15.40
C TRP A 60 -7.65 7.96 -14.04
N CYS A 61 -7.10 7.24 -13.07
CA CYS A 61 -7.70 7.04 -11.76
C CYS A 61 -7.34 8.21 -10.84
N GLU A 62 -8.24 9.16 -10.64
CA GLU A 62 -8.00 10.35 -9.82
C GLU A 62 -7.66 10.02 -8.35
N PRO A 63 -8.42 9.15 -7.62
CA PRO A 63 -8.04 8.79 -6.25
C PRO A 63 -6.69 8.07 -6.17
N CYS A 64 -6.29 7.29 -7.20
CA CYS A 64 -4.96 6.69 -7.25
C CYS A 64 -3.87 7.77 -7.26
N ARG A 65 -4.04 8.81 -8.07
CA ARG A 65 -3.09 9.92 -8.15
C ARG A 65 -3.01 10.71 -6.85
N ALA A 66 -4.16 10.90 -6.20
CA ALA A 66 -4.25 11.62 -4.93
C ALA A 66 -3.48 10.94 -3.79
N GLU A 67 -3.45 9.59 -3.75
CA GLU A 67 -2.75 8.86 -2.68
C GLU A 67 -1.22 8.70 -2.91
N MET A 68 -0.72 8.78 -4.16
CA MET A 68 0.70 8.55 -4.50
C MET A 68 1.70 9.38 -3.67
N PRO A 69 1.47 10.67 -3.38
CA PRO A 69 2.37 11.43 -2.51
C PRO A 69 2.45 10.86 -1.10
N SER A 70 1.37 10.28 -0.56
CA SER A 70 1.37 9.65 0.76
C SER A 70 2.11 8.30 0.76
N ILE A 71 2.03 7.54 -0.35
CA ILE A 71 2.83 6.32 -0.55
C ILE A 71 4.32 6.67 -0.58
N GLU A 72 4.70 7.73 -1.29
CA GLU A 72 6.10 8.16 -1.34
C GLU A 72 6.60 8.64 0.03
N ARG A 73 5.80 9.38 0.79
CA ARG A 73 6.15 9.75 2.18
C ARG A 73 6.35 8.52 3.07
N LEU A 74 5.48 7.51 2.94
CA LEU A 74 5.66 6.24 3.65
C LEU A 74 6.97 5.57 3.25
N ARG A 75 7.25 5.44 1.93
CA ARG A 75 8.49 4.85 1.41
C ARG A 75 9.72 5.57 1.98
N ALA A 76 9.73 6.89 1.92
CA ALA A 76 10.83 7.70 2.44
C ALA A 76 11.02 7.52 3.97
N ALA A 77 9.92 7.47 4.73
CA ALA A 77 9.98 7.22 6.17
C ALA A 77 10.48 5.80 6.52
N MET A 78 10.45 4.87 5.57
CA MET A 78 10.94 3.49 5.70
C MET A 78 12.31 3.28 5.05
N GLU A 79 13.00 4.33 4.63
CA GLU A 79 14.31 4.22 4.01
C GLU A 79 15.32 3.52 4.93
N GLY A 80 16.15 2.63 4.36
CA GLY A 80 17.07 1.79 5.13
C GLY A 80 16.43 0.61 5.89
N ARG A 81 15.11 0.46 5.83
CA ARG A 81 14.36 -0.63 6.47
C ARG A 81 13.92 -1.69 5.43
N PRO A 82 13.61 -2.93 5.86
CA PRO A 82 13.17 -3.98 4.95
C PRO A 82 11.72 -3.73 4.48
N PHE A 83 11.54 -2.68 3.68
CA PHE A 83 10.27 -2.27 3.08
C PHE A 83 10.44 -2.00 1.59
N ALA A 84 9.42 -2.29 0.80
CA ALA A 84 9.37 -1.96 -0.63
C ALA A 84 7.95 -1.57 -1.05
N VAL A 85 7.86 -0.74 -2.09
CA VAL A 85 6.61 -0.38 -2.75
C VAL A 85 6.68 -0.84 -4.20
N LEU A 86 5.67 -1.58 -4.65
CA LEU A 86 5.46 -2.03 -6.02
C LEU A 86 4.15 -1.44 -6.54
N ALA A 87 4.23 -0.39 -7.32
CA ALA A 87 3.07 0.27 -7.91
C ALA A 87 2.76 -0.35 -9.28
N VAL A 88 1.69 -1.14 -9.37
CA VAL A 88 1.29 -1.86 -10.58
C VAL A 88 0.36 -0.99 -11.42
N ASN A 89 0.85 -0.53 -12.56
CA ASN A 89 0.04 0.20 -13.55
C ASN A 89 -0.81 -0.78 -14.35
N VAL A 90 -2.12 -0.51 -14.42
CA VAL A 90 -3.12 -1.44 -14.94
C VAL A 90 -3.58 -1.07 -16.33
N GLY A 91 -3.31 -1.94 -17.32
CA GLY A 91 -3.93 -1.89 -18.65
C GLY A 91 -3.48 -0.72 -19.54
N GLU A 92 -2.37 -0.05 -19.21
CA GLU A 92 -1.86 1.08 -19.97
C GLU A 92 -0.56 0.72 -20.71
N SER A 93 -0.25 1.45 -21.78
CA SER A 93 1.03 1.29 -22.48
C SER A 93 2.19 1.85 -21.65
N ASP A 94 3.39 1.29 -21.88
CA ASP A 94 4.63 1.73 -21.23
C ASP A 94 4.85 3.23 -21.34
N ARG A 95 4.54 3.81 -22.51
CA ARG A 95 4.69 5.24 -22.74
C ARG A 95 3.79 6.05 -21.84
N VAL A 96 2.50 5.69 -21.75
CA VAL A 96 1.53 6.40 -20.91
C VAL A 96 1.93 6.34 -19.44
N ALA A 97 2.28 5.14 -18.94
CA ALA A 97 2.71 4.95 -17.56
C ALA A 97 4.01 5.73 -17.26
N ARG A 98 4.98 5.72 -18.19
CA ARG A 98 6.26 6.44 -18.07
C ARG A 98 6.07 7.95 -18.07
N ASP A 99 5.37 8.49 -19.08
CA ASP A 99 5.10 9.93 -19.22
C ASP A 99 4.40 10.50 -17.98
N PHE A 100 3.62 9.68 -17.31
CA PHE A 100 2.96 10.04 -16.07
C PHE A 100 3.92 9.95 -14.87
N ALA A 101 4.65 8.83 -14.72
CA ALA A 101 5.58 8.62 -13.60
C ALA A 101 6.68 9.68 -13.56
N GLU A 102 7.18 10.13 -14.72
CA GLU A 102 8.20 11.19 -14.82
C GLU A 102 7.71 12.56 -14.30
N LYS A 103 6.40 12.78 -14.25
CA LYS A 103 5.79 14.02 -13.72
C LYS A 103 5.51 13.96 -12.23
N LEU A 104 5.66 12.79 -11.62
CA LEU A 104 5.44 12.60 -10.19
C LEU A 104 6.77 12.54 -9.45
N PRO A 105 6.89 13.20 -8.30
CA PRO A 105 8.08 13.09 -7.45
C PRO A 105 8.05 11.78 -6.64
N VAL A 106 8.00 10.64 -7.34
CA VAL A 106 7.97 9.30 -6.72
C VAL A 106 9.21 8.51 -7.11
N THR A 107 9.72 7.72 -6.17
CA THR A 107 10.95 6.91 -6.34
C THR A 107 10.71 5.42 -6.15
N PHE A 108 9.46 5.01 -5.91
CA PHE A 108 9.12 3.59 -5.80
C PHE A 108 9.07 2.91 -7.17
N THR A 109 9.16 1.57 -7.16
CA THR A 109 9.13 0.75 -8.37
C THR A 109 7.76 0.77 -9.02
N VAL A 110 7.69 1.13 -10.31
CA VAL A 110 6.47 1.06 -11.13
C VAL A 110 6.54 -0.14 -12.04
N LEU A 111 5.53 -1.01 -11.96
CA LEU A 111 5.37 -2.25 -12.73
C LEU A 111 4.26 -2.11 -13.76
N LEU A 112 4.36 -2.85 -14.86
CA LEU A 112 3.45 -2.73 -16.02
C LEU A 112 2.62 -4.01 -16.19
N ASP A 113 1.35 -3.97 -15.81
CA ASP A 113 0.37 -5.05 -16.04
C ASP A 113 -0.47 -4.71 -17.30
N ARG A 114 0.17 -4.79 -18.48
CA ARG A 114 -0.38 -4.31 -19.76
C ARG A 114 -1.72 -4.95 -20.15
N ASP A 115 -1.87 -6.24 -19.85
CA ASP A 115 -3.07 -7.02 -20.17
C ASP A 115 -4.04 -7.18 -19.00
N GLY A 116 -3.71 -6.63 -17.82
CA GLY A 116 -4.49 -6.75 -16.61
C GLY A 116 -4.52 -8.17 -16.01
N GLY A 117 -3.59 -9.04 -16.41
CA GLY A 117 -3.54 -10.43 -15.96
C GLY A 117 -3.28 -10.53 -14.45
N THR A 118 -2.29 -9.81 -13.97
CA THR A 118 -1.95 -9.73 -12.54
C THR A 118 -3.09 -9.08 -11.76
N THR A 119 -3.65 -8.00 -12.25
CA THR A 119 -4.80 -7.30 -11.64
C THR A 119 -5.97 -8.24 -11.42
N ARG A 120 -6.31 -9.07 -12.43
CA ARG A 120 -7.37 -10.08 -12.29
C ARG A 120 -7.04 -11.17 -11.28
N ALA A 121 -5.80 -11.70 -11.31
CA ALA A 121 -5.34 -12.73 -10.37
C ALA A 121 -5.38 -12.23 -8.91
N TRP A 122 -5.04 -10.96 -8.68
CA TRP A 122 -5.08 -10.31 -7.37
C TRP A 122 -6.47 -9.81 -6.97
N ARG A 123 -7.48 -10.00 -7.84
CA ARG A 123 -8.87 -9.55 -7.61
C ARG A 123 -8.97 -8.03 -7.33
N ALA A 124 -8.09 -7.24 -7.91
CA ALA A 124 -8.11 -5.78 -7.82
C ALA A 124 -9.20 -5.20 -8.73
N ARG A 125 -10.47 -5.36 -8.33
CA ARG A 125 -11.66 -5.05 -9.16
C ARG A 125 -12.00 -3.56 -9.19
N VAL A 126 -11.50 -2.79 -8.26
CA VAL A 126 -11.63 -1.34 -8.16
C VAL A 126 -10.25 -0.74 -7.94
N LEU A 127 -10.04 0.49 -8.40
CA LEU A 127 -8.78 1.21 -8.21
C LEU A 127 -9.00 2.45 -7.32
N PRO A 128 -8.03 2.79 -6.46
CA PRO A 128 -6.84 2.01 -6.17
C PRO A 128 -7.16 0.77 -5.34
N ALA A 129 -6.37 -0.30 -5.53
CA ALA A 129 -6.41 -1.50 -4.72
C ALA A 129 -5.02 -1.78 -4.16
N SER A 130 -4.93 -1.91 -2.85
CA SER A 130 -3.65 -2.03 -2.17
C SER A 130 -3.59 -3.26 -1.27
N TYR A 131 -2.42 -3.88 -1.24
CA TYR A 131 -2.16 -5.08 -0.44
C TYR A 131 -0.85 -4.92 0.31
N VAL A 132 -0.86 -5.23 1.61
CA VAL A 132 0.34 -5.24 2.43
C VAL A 132 0.74 -6.68 2.68
N ILE A 133 1.95 -7.03 2.22
CA ILE A 133 2.53 -8.36 2.25
C ILE A 133 3.63 -8.39 3.32
N ASP A 134 3.65 -9.43 4.14
CA ASP A 134 4.68 -9.63 5.15
C ASP A 134 6.00 -10.18 4.57
N PRO A 135 7.08 -10.25 5.37
CA PRO A 135 8.37 -10.77 4.93
C PRO A 135 8.35 -12.23 4.44
N ASP A 136 7.34 -13.01 4.84
CA ASP A 136 7.12 -14.38 4.36
C ASP A 136 6.33 -14.42 3.04
N GLY A 137 6.00 -13.27 2.46
CA GLY A 137 5.27 -13.12 1.20
C GLY A 137 3.79 -13.44 1.30
N VAL A 138 3.19 -13.31 2.48
CA VAL A 138 1.77 -13.52 2.72
C VAL A 138 1.06 -12.18 2.81
N ILE A 139 -0.04 -12.01 2.06
CA ILE A 139 -0.89 -10.81 2.19
C ILE A 139 -1.49 -10.81 3.61
N ARG A 140 -1.28 -9.73 4.34
CA ARG A 140 -1.83 -9.54 5.68
C ARG A 140 -2.97 -8.54 5.72
N TYR A 141 -2.91 -7.54 4.87
CA TYR A 141 -3.93 -6.51 4.80
C TYR A 141 -4.24 -6.13 3.36
N SER A 142 -5.46 -5.65 3.14
CA SER A 142 -5.88 -5.01 1.90
C SER A 142 -6.64 -3.72 2.19
N TYR A 143 -6.66 -2.83 1.19
CA TYR A 143 -7.48 -1.63 1.20
C TYR A 143 -7.93 -1.30 -0.23
N TYR A 144 -9.16 -0.85 -0.38
CA TYR A 144 -9.75 -0.44 -1.65
C TYR A 144 -10.22 1.00 -1.54
N GLY A 145 -9.79 1.85 -2.44
CA GLY A 145 -9.95 3.30 -2.42
C GLY A 145 -8.67 4.01 -1.97
N ASP A 146 -8.68 5.34 -1.98
CA ASP A 146 -7.57 6.17 -1.54
C ASP A 146 -7.38 6.13 -0.02
N LEU A 147 -6.12 6.14 0.41
CA LEU A 147 -5.73 6.11 1.81
C LEU A 147 -4.55 7.04 2.05
N ASP A 148 -4.52 7.73 3.19
CA ASP A 148 -3.29 8.38 3.65
C ASP A 148 -2.31 7.33 4.20
N TRP A 149 -1.44 6.83 3.30
CA TRP A 149 -0.42 5.83 3.60
C TRP A 149 0.64 6.33 4.59
N SER A 150 0.82 7.66 4.69
CA SER A 150 1.77 8.28 5.61
C SER A 150 1.25 8.45 7.03
N SER A 151 -0.02 8.15 7.30
CA SER A 151 -0.61 8.27 8.64
C SER A 151 0.09 7.35 9.65
N ASP A 152 0.18 7.79 10.91
CA ASP A 152 0.83 7.03 11.98
C ASP A 152 0.21 5.65 12.19
N ALA A 153 -1.12 5.55 12.05
CA ALA A 153 -1.84 4.29 12.23
C ALA A 153 -1.46 3.25 11.15
N VAL A 154 -1.38 3.67 9.87
CA VAL A 154 -0.97 2.81 8.76
C VAL A 154 0.49 2.43 8.89
N ARG A 155 1.37 3.40 9.17
CA ARG A 155 2.80 3.18 9.36
C ARG A 155 3.06 2.18 10.50
N ALA A 156 2.46 2.36 11.65
CA ALA A 156 2.61 1.45 12.80
C ALA A 156 2.16 0.02 12.46
N ARG A 157 1.09 -0.13 11.65
CA ARG A 157 0.61 -1.44 11.21
C ARG A 157 1.63 -2.13 10.30
N ILE A 158 2.19 -1.41 9.34
CA ILE A 158 3.23 -1.92 8.44
C ILE A 158 4.49 -2.29 9.22
N GLU A 159 4.95 -1.43 10.13
CA GLU A 159 6.11 -1.68 11.00
C GLU A 159 5.94 -2.92 11.88
N SER A 160 4.72 -3.21 12.32
CA SER A 160 4.43 -4.39 13.13
C SER A 160 4.71 -5.71 12.39
N LEU A 161 4.59 -5.71 11.04
CA LEU A 161 4.91 -6.88 10.21
C LEU A 161 6.42 -7.09 10.08
N MET A 162 7.21 -6.01 10.00
CA MET A 162 8.67 -6.09 9.90
C MET A 162 9.29 -6.76 11.13
N ARG A 163 8.76 -6.50 12.32
CA ARG A 163 9.27 -7.06 13.58
C ARG A 163 8.96 -8.55 13.78
N LYS A 164 8.00 -9.09 13.01
CA LYS A 164 7.58 -10.50 13.11
C LYS A 164 8.37 -11.44 12.20
N ALA A 165 9.29 -10.91 11.37
CA ALA A 165 10.15 -11.77 10.58
C ALA A 165 10.98 -12.68 11.54
N PRO A 166 10.94 -14.01 11.39
CA PRO A 166 11.76 -14.89 12.19
C PRO A 166 13.24 -14.54 11.94
N GLN A 167 13.99 -14.30 13.00
CA GLN A 167 15.45 -14.32 12.91
C GLN A 167 15.83 -15.72 12.41
N ARG A 168 16.21 -15.82 11.14
CA ARG A 168 16.82 -17.05 10.63
C ARG A 168 18.03 -17.31 11.50
N ALA A 169 17.92 -18.31 12.37
CA ALA A 169 19.09 -18.81 13.12
C ALA A 169 20.18 -19.09 12.06
N ALA A 170 21.31 -18.40 12.18
CA ALA A 170 22.51 -18.70 11.43
C ALA A 170 22.88 -20.14 11.73
N ARG A 171 22.79 -21.03 10.71
CA ARG A 171 23.40 -22.35 10.73
C ARG A 171 24.72 -22.28 9.98
#